data_513f6ad4645c2f9b73ca6040852a499b
#
_entry.id   513f6ad4645c2f9b73ca6040852a499b
#
_cell.length_a   1.000
_cell.length_b   1.000
_cell.length_c   1.000
_cell.angle_alpha   90.00
_cell.angle_beta   90.00
_cell.angle_gamma   90.00
#
_symmetry.space_group_name_H-M   'P 1'
#
loop_
_entity.id
_entity.type
_entity.pdbx_description
1 polymer ?
#
loop_
_entity_poly.entity_id
_entity_poly.type
_entity_poly.pdbx_seq_one_letter_code
_entity_poly.pdbx_strand_id
1 'polypeptide(L)'
;LSYTFWESLKMGGSGSQKLIINDCHQIFEPYLKQRHSTKYCNIELRPKGIGLRFRYKLEAIGWFIPYSALSYHHDDFNLKIQDQITGYFMNIKSSHRNRINLKFMKKLAHLGN
;
A
#
# COMPACT_ATOMS: atom_id res chain seq x y z
N LEU A 1 15.16 -0.69 1.93
CA LEU A 1 15.55 0.49 1.18
C LEU A 1 14.53 0.83 0.12
N SER A 2 14.17 2.08 0.05
CA SER A 2 13.28 2.57 -0.99
C SER A 2 14.04 2.79 -2.29
N TYR A 3 13.31 2.84 -3.41
CA TYR A 3 13.85 3.38 -4.63
C TYR A 3 14.27 4.81 -4.40
N THR A 4 15.35 5.23 -5.05
CA THR A 4 15.63 6.64 -5.16
C THR A 4 14.57 7.28 -6.06
N PHE A 5 14.48 8.60 -6.02
CA PHE A 5 13.56 9.33 -6.88
C PHE A 5 13.80 8.98 -8.36
N TRP A 6 15.06 8.90 -8.78
CA TRP A 6 15.40 8.58 -10.15
C TRP A 6 15.03 7.16 -10.55
N GLU A 7 15.21 6.21 -9.64
CA GLU A 7 14.83 4.82 -9.90
C GLU A 7 13.32 4.69 -10.08
N SER A 8 12.55 5.40 -9.26
CA SER A 8 11.10 5.42 -9.40
C SER A 8 10.66 5.96 -10.75
N LEU A 9 11.30 7.02 -11.23
CA LEU A 9 11.01 7.58 -12.54
C LEU A 9 11.34 6.60 -13.66
N LYS A 10 12.48 5.93 -13.58
CA LYS A 10 12.90 4.94 -14.59
C LYS A 10 11.92 3.79 -14.70
N MET A 11 11.30 3.43 -13.60
CA MET A 11 10.30 2.36 -13.58
C MET A 11 8.93 2.79 -14.10
N GLY A 12 8.82 4.03 -14.58
CA GLY A 12 7.57 4.54 -15.11
C GLY A 12 6.53 4.75 -14.03
N GLY A 13 7.01 5.11 -12.82
CA GLY A 13 6.13 5.26 -11.68
C GLY A 13 5.96 3.94 -10.94
N SER A 14 6.38 3.91 -9.70
CA SER A 14 6.30 2.73 -8.84
C SER A 14 5.17 2.81 -7.83
N GLY A 15 4.44 3.91 -7.81
CA GLY A 15 3.40 4.16 -6.85
C GLY A 15 2.01 3.76 -7.33
N SER A 16 1.14 3.46 -6.41
CA SER A 16 -0.27 3.26 -6.70
C SER A 16 -0.98 4.59 -6.81
N GLN A 17 -2.19 4.55 -7.34
CA GLN A 17 -3.15 5.63 -7.17
C GLN A 17 -3.44 5.83 -5.69
N LYS A 18 -4.13 6.92 -5.38
CA LYS A 18 -4.61 7.18 -4.03
C LYS A 18 -5.66 6.14 -3.64
N LEU A 19 -5.44 5.45 -2.54
CA LEU A 19 -6.30 4.37 -2.09
C LEU A 19 -6.92 4.72 -0.73
N ILE A 20 -8.05 4.11 -0.42
CA ILE A 20 -8.76 4.34 0.84
C ILE A 20 -8.54 3.17 1.77
N ILE A 21 -8.14 3.45 3.01
CA ILE A 21 -7.99 2.42 4.03
C ILE A 21 -9.37 2.10 4.58
N ASN A 22 -9.81 0.86 4.38
CA ASN A 22 -11.13 0.41 4.80
C ASN A 22 -11.08 -0.26 6.17
N ASP A 23 -10.05 -1.06 6.42
CA ASP A 23 -9.86 -1.79 7.65
C ASP A 23 -8.39 -2.11 7.83
N CYS A 24 -7.95 -2.32 9.07
CA CYS A 24 -6.54 -2.58 9.33
C CYS A 24 -6.34 -3.33 10.65
N HIS A 25 -5.15 -3.90 10.77
CA HIS A 25 -4.72 -4.53 12.01
C HIS A 25 -4.69 -3.50 13.14
N GLN A 26 -4.96 -3.94 14.37
CA GLN A 26 -5.02 -3.06 15.55
C GLN A 26 -3.73 -2.25 15.76
N ILE A 27 -2.59 -2.71 15.25
CA ILE A 27 -1.33 -1.98 15.39
C ILE A 27 -1.39 -0.59 14.75
N PHE A 28 -2.23 -0.42 13.72
CA PHE A 28 -2.39 0.85 13.01
C PHE A 28 -3.50 1.72 13.57
N GLU A 29 -4.34 1.20 14.45
CA GLU A 29 -5.50 1.95 14.97
C GLU A 29 -5.15 3.30 15.58
N PRO A 30 -4.07 3.43 16.38
CA PRO A 30 -3.73 4.73 16.96
C PRO A 30 -3.54 5.84 15.91
N TYR A 31 -3.12 5.46 14.70
CA TYR A 31 -2.88 6.42 13.64
C TYR A 31 -4.09 6.66 12.75
N LEU A 32 -5.02 5.71 12.70
CA LEU A 32 -6.11 5.73 11.73
C LEU A 32 -7.49 5.93 12.36
N LYS A 33 -7.59 5.88 13.68
CA LYS A 33 -8.85 5.97 14.40
C LYS A 33 -9.26 7.43 14.65
N GLN A 34 -9.26 8.25 13.62
CA GLN A 34 -9.75 9.61 13.71
C GLN A 34 -11.16 9.67 13.16
N ARG A 35 -12.03 10.35 13.91
CA ARG A 35 -13.45 10.46 13.57
C ARG A 35 -13.64 11.20 12.24
N HIS A 36 -14.62 10.73 11.49
CA HIS A 36 -15.24 11.46 10.37
C HIS A 36 -14.33 11.82 9.21
N SER A 37 -13.15 11.25 9.09
CA SER A 37 -12.32 11.51 7.93
C SER A 37 -11.93 10.21 7.23
N THR A 38 -12.02 10.24 5.92
CA THR A 38 -11.54 9.16 5.09
C THR A 38 -10.01 9.10 5.20
N LYS A 39 -9.49 7.90 5.41
CA LYS A 39 -8.05 7.69 5.47
C LYS A 39 -7.54 7.19 4.14
N TYR A 40 -6.53 7.85 3.63
CA TYR A 40 -5.94 7.53 2.35
C TYR A 40 -4.54 6.97 2.51
N CYS A 41 -4.14 6.14 1.57
CA CYS A 41 -2.78 5.63 1.51
C CYS A 41 -2.32 5.52 0.07
N ASN A 42 -1.01 5.37 -0.09
CA ASN A 42 -0.38 5.03 -1.36
C ASN A 42 0.54 3.84 -1.11
N ILE A 43 0.71 3.03 -2.13
CA ILE A 43 1.64 1.93 -2.09
C ILE A 43 2.74 2.20 -3.09
N GLU A 44 3.97 2.00 -2.68
CA GLU A 44 5.14 2.18 -3.52
C GLU A 44 5.85 0.86 -3.69
N LEU A 45 6.11 0.48 -4.92
CA LEU A 45 6.88 -0.73 -5.22
C LEU A 45 8.36 -0.42 -5.10
N ARG A 46 9.06 -1.23 -4.32
CA ARG A 46 10.49 -1.08 -4.06
C ARG A 46 11.24 -2.33 -4.46
N PRO A 47 12.58 -2.30 -4.56
CA PRO A 47 13.33 -3.47 -4.98
C PRO A 47 13.10 -4.72 -4.14
N LYS A 48 12.96 -4.56 -2.83
CA LYS A 48 12.88 -5.69 -1.90
C LYS A 48 11.52 -5.87 -1.24
N GLY A 49 10.56 -5.05 -1.58
CA GLY A 49 9.24 -5.13 -0.96
C GLY A 49 8.36 -3.96 -1.36
N ILE A 50 7.25 -3.81 -0.65
CA ILE A 50 6.36 -2.69 -0.87
C ILE A 50 6.40 -1.77 0.34
N GLY A 51 6.23 -0.48 0.09
CA GLY A 51 6.06 0.52 1.12
C GLY A 51 4.65 1.08 1.04
N LEU A 52 3.92 0.99 2.12
CA LEU A 52 2.60 1.57 2.23
C LEU A 52 2.72 2.83 3.07
N ARG A 53 2.19 3.93 2.56
CA ARG A 53 2.34 5.24 3.22
C ARG A 53 0.99 5.88 3.45
N PHE A 54 0.79 6.40 4.64
CA PHE A 54 -0.39 7.18 4.99
C PHE A 54 0.01 8.33 5.91
N ARG A 55 -0.89 9.28 6.08
CA ARG A 55 -0.62 10.43 6.92
C ARG A 55 -1.27 10.30 8.29
N TYR A 56 -0.52 10.74 9.30
CA TYR A 56 -1.04 10.92 10.64
C TYR A 56 -0.63 12.31 11.12
N LYS A 57 -1.61 13.20 11.28
CA LYS A 57 -1.35 14.61 11.57
C LYS A 57 -0.46 15.21 10.51
N LEU A 58 0.69 15.73 10.86
CA LEU A 58 1.63 16.33 9.92
C LEU A 58 2.73 15.36 9.46
N GLU A 59 2.67 14.12 9.90
CA GLU A 59 3.71 13.14 9.61
C GLU A 59 3.24 12.13 8.58
N ALA A 60 4.19 11.60 7.82
CA ALA A 60 3.94 10.47 6.95
C ALA A 60 4.39 9.20 7.68
N ILE A 61 3.48 8.25 7.78
CA ILE A 61 3.76 6.96 8.39
C ILE A 61 3.98 5.94 7.28
N GLY A 62 5.04 5.16 7.39
CA GLY A 62 5.37 4.14 6.41
C GLY A 62 5.33 2.75 7.01
N TRP A 63 4.85 1.79 6.23
CA TRP A 63 4.85 0.39 6.57
C TRP A 63 5.48 -0.39 5.42
N PHE A 64 6.64 -0.95 5.67
CA PHE A 64 7.37 -1.71 4.65
C PHE A 64 7.13 -3.20 4.83
N ILE A 65 6.79 -3.90 3.73
CA ILE A 65 6.61 -5.34 3.73
C ILE A 65 7.55 -5.94 2.70
N PRO A 66 8.55 -6.73 3.11
CA PRO A 66 9.42 -7.39 2.14
C PRO A 66 8.63 -8.41 1.33
N TYR A 67 9.02 -8.61 0.07
CA TYR A 67 8.30 -9.55 -0.79
C TYR A 67 8.27 -10.96 -0.21
N SER A 68 9.29 -11.35 0.53
CA SER A 68 9.34 -12.66 1.17
C SER A 68 8.25 -12.86 2.23
N ALA A 69 7.71 -11.79 2.77
CA ALA A 69 6.65 -11.83 3.79
C ALA A 69 5.29 -11.40 3.24
N LEU A 70 5.26 -10.85 2.04
CA LEU A 70 4.06 -10.27 1.47
C LEU A 70 3.05 -11.33 1.02
N SER A 71 1.81 -11.15 1.45
CA SER A 71 0.66 -11.84 0.89
C SER A 71 -0.36 -10.78 0.50
N TYR A 72 -1.00 -10.94 -0.65
CA TYR A 72 -2.03 -10.00 -1.06
C TYR A 72 -3.11 -10.70 -1.89
N HIS A 73 -4.31 -10.15 -1.79
CA HIS A 73 -5.45 -10.56 -2.59
C HIS A 73 -6.15 -9.33 -3.12
N HIS A 74 -6.62 -9.38 -4.33
CA HIS A 74 -7.30 -8.22 -4.91
C HIS A 74 -8.43 -8.61 -5.86
N ASP A 75 -9.36 -7.71 -6.01
CA ASP A 75 -10.33 -7.69 -7.10
C ASP A 75 -10.24 -6.32 -7.77
N ASP A 76 -11.25 -5.95 -8.57
CA ASP A 76 -11.21 -4.68 -9.31
C ASP A 76 -11.13 -3.45 -8.42
N PHE A 77 -11.66 -3.53 -7.20
CA PHE A 77 -11.83 -2.36 -6.34
C PHE A 77 -11.17 -2.51 -4.97
N ASN A 78 -10.77 -3.71 -4.59
CA ASN A 78 -10.26 -3.99 -3.26
C ASN A 78 -8.89 -4.65 -3.31
N LEU A 79 -8.07 -4.34 -2.33
CA LEU A 79 -6.74 -4.94 -2.18
C LEU A 79 -6.50 -5.20 -0.70
N LYS A 80 -6.28 -6.46 -0.34
CA LYS A 80 -5.89 -6.84 1.00
C LYS A 80 -4.39 -7.14 1.01
N ILE A 81 -3.67 -6.49 1.89
CA ILE A 81 -2.23 -6.67 2.05
C ILE A 81 -1.95 -7.21 3.43
N GLN A 82 -1.07 -8.18 3.51
CA GLN A 82 -0.70 -8.78 4.78
C GLN A 82 0.78 -9.11 4.82
N ASP A 83 1.40 -8.85 5.96
CA ASP A 83 2.73 -9.32 6.29
C ASP A 83 2.57 -10.66 7.02
N GLN A 84 2.99 -11.75 6.41
CA GLN A 84 2.81 -13.10 6.95
C GLN A 84 3.68 -13.37 8.18
N ILE A 85 4.73 -12.59 8.38
CA ILE A 85 5.62 -12.77 9.53
C ILE A 85 5.05 -12.10 10.77
N THR A 86 4.59 -10.86 10.64
CA THR A 86 4.04 -10.10 11.77
C THR A 86 2.55 -10.33 11.98
N GLY A 87 1.84 -10.72 10.93
CA GLY A 87 0.39 -10.80 10.93
C GLY A 87 -0.29 -9.45 10.69
N TYR A 88 0.45 -8.38 10.51
CA TYR A 88 -0.13 -7.07 10.24
C TYR A 88 -0.81 -7.08 8.88
N PHE A 89 -1.95 -6.44 8.79
CA PHE A 89 -2.72 -6.41 7.55
C PHE A 89 -3.41 -5.06 7.37
N MET A 90 -3.79 -4.80 6.12
CA MET A 90 -4.57 -3.62 5.79
C MET A 90 -5.46 -3.94 4.60
N ASN A 91 -6.74 -3.65 4.73
CA ASN A 91 -7.71 -3.78 3.65
C ASN A 91 -7.92 -2.40 3.06
N ILE A 92 -7.64 -2.26 1.78
CA ILE A 92 -7.75 -0.98 1.10
C ILE A 92 -8.61 -1.13 -0.14
N LYS A 93 -9.16 -0.02 -0.59
CA LYS A 93 -10.00 0.00 -1.77
C LYS A 93 -9.67 1.21 -2.63
N SER A 94 -10.04 1.12 -3.89
CA SER A 94 -9.87 2.24 -4.81
C SER A 94 -10.80 3.39 -4.40
N SER A 95 -10.37 4.61 -4.68
CA SER A 95 -11.18 5.80 -4.42
C SER A 95 -12.08 6.11 -5.63
N HIS A 96 -13.21 6.76 -5.38
CA HIS A 96 -14.08 7.34 -6.41
C HIS A 96 -14.54 6.38 -7.50
N ARG A 97 -14.85 5.14 -7.17
CA ARG A 97 -15.33 4.13 -8.11
C ARG A 97 -14.34 3.75 -9.22
N ASN A 98 -13.12 4.19 -9.13
CA ASN A 98 -12.09 3.79 -10.06
C ASN A 98 -11.57 2.40 -9.71
N ARG A 99 -11.27 1.60 -10.72
CA ARG A 99 -10.64 0.31 -10.48
C ARG A 99 -9.21 0.49 -9.99
N ILE A 100 -8.72 -0.49 -9.26
CA ILE A 100 -7.30 -0.52 -8.90
C ILE A 100 -6.48 -0.59 -10.19
N ASN A 101 -5.46 0.24 -10.27
CA ASN A 101 -4.65 0.39 -11.48
C ASN A 101 -4.03 -0.95 -11.89
N LEU A 102 -4.40 -1.43 -13.08
CA LEU A 102 -3.91 -2.71 -13.59
C LEU A 102 -2.41 -2.72 -13.82
N LYS A 103 -1.83 -1.63 -14.28
CA LYS A 103 -0.39 -1.54 -14.47
C LYS A 103 0.35 -1.72 -13.15
N PHE A 104 -0.17 -1.11 -12.08
CA PHE A 104 0.39 -1.27 -10.76
C PHE A 104 0.31 -2.73 -10.29
N MET A 105 -0.84 -3.38 -10.46
CA MET A 105 -1.02 -4.76 -10.05
C MET A 105 -0.12 -5.71 -10.84
N LYS A 106 0.07 -5.46 -12.13
CA LYS A 106 0.99 -6.26 -12.95
C LYS A 106 2.43 -6.12 -12.50
N LYS A 107 2.86 -4.91 -12.16
CA LYS A 107 4.20 -4.68 -11.62
C LYS A 107 4.38 -5.37 -10.27
N LEU A 108 3.39 -5.28 -9.41
CA LEU A 108 3.42 -5.95 -8.11
C LEU A 108 3.57 -7.46 -8.28
N ALA A 109 2.77 -8.06 -9.16
CA ALA A 109 2.85 -9.48 -9.44
C ALA A 109 4.23 -9.89 -9.97
N HIS A 110 4.80 -9.06 -10.83
CA HIS A 110 6.12 -9.32 -11.40
C HIS A 110 7.24 -9.26 -10.35
N LEU A 111 7.23 -8.21 -9.52
CA LEU A 111 8.25 -8.00 -8.51
C LEU A 111 8.10 -8.93 -7.30
N GLY A 112 6.87 -9.31 -6.99
CA GLY A 112 6.59 -10.16 -5.83
C GLY A 112 6.84 -11.65 -6.04
N ASN A 113 7.14 -12.05 -7.26
CA ASN A 113 7.40 -13.46 -7.57
C ASN A 113 8.88 -13.77 -7.52
#